data_20f9978da86ab7ae0b3fb90ecaa9a2a6
#
_entry.id   20f9978da86ab7ae0b3fb90ecaa9a2a6
#
_cell.length_a   1.000
_cell.length_b   1.000
_cell.length_c   1.000
_cell.angle_alpha   90.00
_cell.angle_beta   90.00
_cell.angle_gamma   90.00
#
_symmetry.space_group_name_H-M   'P 1'
#
loop_
_entity.id
_entity.type
_entity.pdbx_description
1 polymer ?
#
loop_
_entity_poly.entity_id
_entity_poly.type
_entity_poly.pdbx_seq_one_letter_code
_entity_poly.pdbx_strand_id
1 'polypeptide(L)'
;MTALIFGLGVVLASCTGVQVKPTETNFKDPVVRIDYIGLSYWEGFWHYGKAEVEKGKAPKFGGSSPATLEFVFNIENPNSYPVLLEDSQFFLFFDDYELRVVNDSNEMWIPAGKTNKKVLHVTLTATTTWGKFLLAGKQLAMDRGDDPWKKVEEWWTKFPDMSFPIDLKEGAFTFTANGISRTVPYQVRYVQ
;
A
#
# COMPACT_ATOMS: atom_id res chain seq x y z
N MET A 1 69.89 -35.65 -1.53
CA MET A 1 68.78 -34.87 -2.12
C MET A 1 67.58 -35.00 -1.17
N THR A 2 67.34 -33.97 -0.35
CA THR A 2 66.30 -33.99 0.68
C THR A 2 65.20 -33.00 0.21
N ALA A 3 64.01 -33.51 -0.15
CA ALA A 3 62.88 -32.72 -0.56
C ALA A 3 62.12 -32.19 0.64
N LEU A 4 62.08 -30.88 0.81
CA LEU A 4 61.26 -30.18 1.80
C LEU A 4 59.88 -29.98 1.23
N ILE A 5 58.85 -30.64 1.84
CA ILE A 5 57.45 -30.42 1.51
C ILE A 5 56.93 -29.28 2.40
N PHE A 6 56.67 -28.10 1.81
CA PHE A 6 55.96 -27.01 2.46
C PHE A 6 54.46 -27.27 2.40
N GLY A 7 53.89 -27.66 3.57
CA GLY A 7 52.42 -27.75 3.71
C GLY A 7 51.82 -26.39 3.87
N LEU A 8 51.04 -25.93 2.87
CA LEU A 8 50.29 -24.70 2.89
C LEU A 8 48.99 -24.95 3.68
N GLY A 9 48.96 -24.58 4.94
CA GLY A 9 47.74 -24.63 5.78
C GLY A 9 46.79 -23.52 5.42
N VAL A 10 45.69 -23.82 4.71
CA VAL A 10 44.58 -22.89 4.49
C VAL A 10 43.78 -22.79 5.78
N VAL A 11 43.95 -21.69 6.52
CA VAL A 11 43.10 -21.31 7.64
C VAL A 11 41.79 -20.81 7.08
N LEU A 12 40.77 -21.68 7.05
CA LEU A 12 39.39 -21.26 6.81
C LEU A 12 38.90 -20.52 8.07
N ALA A 13 39.01 -19.19 8.07
CA ALA A 13 38.37 -18.35 9.05
C ALA A 13 36.84 -18.45 8.81
N SER A 14 36.18 -19.42 9.49
CA SER A 14 34.72 -19.45 9.55
C SER A 14 34.27 -18.25 10.38
N CYS A 15 33.75 -17.20 9.71
CA CYS A 15 33.02 -16.14 10.41
C CYS A 15 31.76 -16.76 11.04
N THR A 16 31.87 -17.30 12.22
CA THR A 16 30.73 -17.63 13.07
C THR A 16 30.20 -16.31 13.65
N GLY A 17 29.53 -15.52 12.81
CA GLY A 17 28.75 -14.38 13.30
C GLY A 17 27.74 -14.91 14.32
N VAL A 18 27.81 -14.41 15.55
CA VAL A 18 26.80 -14.70 16.57
C VAL A 18 25.45 -14.26 16.00
N GLN A 19 24.61 -15.22 15.65
CA GLN A 19 23.26 -14.91 15.20
C GLN A 19 22.50 -14.29 16.37
N VAL A 20 22.26 -12.98 16.29
CA VAL A 20 21.41 -12.28 17.25
C VAL A 20 19.99 -12.83 17.11
N LYS A 21 19.47 -13.44 18.19
CA LYS A 21 18.07 -13.89 18.20
C LYS A 21 17.15 -12.72 18.51
N PRO A 22 16.01 -12.61 17.81
CA PRO A 22 14.96 -11.65 18.15
C PRO A 22 14.47 -11.85 19.58
N THR A 23 14.31 -10.75 20.30
CA THR A 23 13.71 -10.69 21.64
C THR A 23 12.80 -9.46 21.70
N GLU A 24 11.86 -9.39 22.64
CA GLU A 24 10.99 -8.24 22.85
C GLU A 24 11.76 -6.92 23.00
N THR A 25 12.96 -6.98 23.59
CA THR A 25 13.78 -5.80 23.88
C THR A 25 14.67 -5.36 22.73
N ASN A 26 15.03 -6.25 21.79
CA ASN A 26 15.93 -5.92 20.68
C ASN A 26 15.22 -5.83 19.33
N PHE A 27 13.94 -6.20 19.26
CA PHE A 27 13.15 -6.04 18.04
C PHE A 27 12.82 -4.57 17.83
N LYS A 28 13.47 -3.94 16.86
CA LYS A 28 13.19 -2.57 16.41
C LYS A 28 12.10 -2.60 15.35
N ASP A 29 11.17 -1.68 15.44
CA ASP A 29 10.11 -1.55 14.46
C ASP A 29 10.67 -1.27 13.06
N PRO A 30 10.27 -2.02 12.03
CA PRO A 30 10.58 -1.69 10.66
C PRO A 30 10.02 -0.32 10.26
N VAL A 31 10.72 0.37 9.34
CA VAL A 31 10.31 1.69 8.88
C VAL A 31 9.59 1.57 7.56
N VAL A 32 8.31 1.95 7.54
CA VAL A 32 7.46 1.94 6.35
C VAL A 32 7.39 3.34 5.76
N ARG A 33 7.65 3.48 4.45
CA ARG A 33 7.50 4.75 3.72
C ARG A 33 6.85 4.48 2.36
N ILE A 34 5.91 5.33 1.97
CA ILE A 34 5.43 5.32 0.57
C ILE A 34 6.55 5.83 -0.34
N ASP A 35 6.83 5.11 -1.41
CA ASP A 35 7.75 5.52 -2.46
C ASP A 35 7.00 6.37 -3.49
N TYR A 36 5.94 5.78 -4.04
CA TYR A 36 5.00 6.50 -4.89
C TYR A 36 3.62 5.81 -4.89
N ILE A 37 2.62 6.55 -5.36
CA ILE A 37 1.33 6.03 -5.79
C ILE A 37 1.21 6.30 -7.28
N GLY A 38 0.95 5.26 -8.06
CA GLY A 38 0.84 5.33 -9.50
C GLY A 38 -0.50 4.81 -10.02
N LEU A 39 -0.76 5.07 -11.30
CA LEU A 39 -1.91 4.56 -12.02
C LEU A 39 -1.46 3.42 -12.93
N SER A 40 -1.83 2.18 -12.61
CA SER A 40 -1.47 1.00 -13.40
C SER A 40 -2.52 0.64 -14.46
N TYR A 41 -3.77 1.05 -14.25
CA TYR A 41 -4.85 0.87 -15.22
C TYR A 41 -5.94 1.93 -15.05
N TRP A 42 -6.54 2.38 -16.17
CA TRP A 42 -7.63 3.36 -16.16
C TRP A 42 -8.41 3.33 -17.47
N GLU A 43 -9.73 3.22 -17.39
CA GLU A 43 -10.61 3.26 -18.57
C GLU A 43 -11.22 4.64 -18.86
N GLY A 44 -11.00 5.61 -17.98
CA GLY A 44 -11.65 6.90 -18.08
C GLY A 44 -13.07 6.90 -17.50
N PHE A 45 -13.66 8.09 -17.42
CA PHE A 45 -15.00 8.28 -16.88
C PHE A 45 -16.09 8.20 -17.96
N TRP A 46 -15.72 8.23 -19.23
CA TRP A 46 -16.63 8.37 -20.36
C TRP A 46 -17.69 7.25 -20.49
N HIS A 47 -17.36 6.02 -20.10
CA HIS A 47 -18.33 4.92 -20.09
C HIS A 47 -19.42 5.09 -19.06
N TYR A 48 -19.08 5.71 -17.94
CA TYR A 48 -19.99 5.98 -16.85
C TYR A 48 -20.85 7.24 -17.12
N GLY A 49 -20.23 8.30 -17.65
CA GLY A 49 -20.90 9.59 -17.95
C GLY A 49 -21.90 9.53 -19.09
N LYS A 50 -21.89 8.49 -19.93
CA LYS A 50 -22.86 8.29 -21.03
C LYS A 50 -24.13 7.55 -20.61
N ALA A 51 -24.31 7.23 -19.33
CA ALA A 51 -25.55 6.67 -18.85
C ALA A 51 -26.68 7.69 -19.03
N GLU A 52 -27.56 7.44 -19.99
CA GLU A 52 -28.79 8.24 -20.16
C GLU A 52 -29.63 8.06 -18.90
N VAL A 53 -29.71 9.11 -18.10
CA VAL A 53 -30.62 9.17 -16.97
C VAL A 53 -31.99 9.58 -17.50
N GLU A 54 -32.84 8.61 -17.82
CA GLU A 54 -34.25 8.88 -18.05
C GLU A 54 -34.89 9.34 -16.75
N LYS A 55 -35.58 10.49 -16.79
CA LYS A 55 -36.26 11.05 -15.62
C LYS A 55 -37.19 10.00 -14.98
N GLY A 56 -36.94 9.64 -13.72
CA GLY A 56 -37.76 8.69 -12.96
C GLY A 56 -37.38 7.20 -13.12
N LYS A 57 -36.31 6.89 -13.87
CA LYS A 57 -35.75 5.53 -13.97
C LYS A 57 -34.37 5.47 -13.31
N ALA A 58 -34.02 4.29 -12.79
CA ALA A 58 -32.67 4.06 -12.32
C ALA A 58 -31.68 4.28 -13.49
N PRO A 59 -30.54 4.95 -13.26
CA PRO A 59 -29.55 5.19 -14.30
C PRO A 59 -29.08 3.86 -14.89
N LYS A 60 -29.08 3.73 -16.21
CA LYS A 60 -28.43 2.63 -16.91
C LYS A 60 -26.94 2.93 -16.94
N PHE A 61 -26.22 2.38 -15.98
CA PHE A 61 -24.77 2.53 -15.95
C PHE A 61 -24.14 1.76 -17.12
N GLY A 62 -23.48 2.47 -18.02
CA GLY A 62 -22.88 1.90 -19.22
C GLY A 62 -21.65 1.03 -18.95
N GLY A 63 -20.94 1.24 -17.85
CA GLY A 63 -19.75 0.49 -17.47
C GLY A 63 -19.31 0.81 -16.05
N SER A 64 -18.39 0.02 -15.54
CA SER A 64 -17.85 0.20 -14.18
C SER A 64 -16.77 1.27 -14.09
N SER A 65 -16.18 1.64 -15.25
CA SER A 65 -15.03 2.57 -15.35
C SER A 65 -13.95 2.25 -14.31
N PRO A 66 -13.28 1.11 -14.40
CA PRO A 66 -12.26 0.72 -13.43
C PRO A 66 -11.01 1.60 -13.52
N ALA A 67 -10.41 1.83 -12.37
CA ALA A 67 -9.09 2.40 -12.20
C ALA A 67 -8.32 1.57 -11.19
N THR A 68 -7.08 1.19 -11.50
CA THR A 68 -6.20 0.45 -10.60
C THR A 68 -5.02 1.31 -10.21
N LEU A 69 -4.93 1.60 -8.93
CA LEU A 69 -3.80 2.30 -8.32
C LEU A 69 -2.75 1.30 -7.89
N GLU A 70 -1.49 1.66 -8.07
CA GLU A 70 -0.33 0.96 -7.57
C GLU A 70 0.26 1.75 -6.40
N PHE A 71 0.35 1.12 -5.24
CA PHE A 71 0.98 1.66 -4.03
C PHE A 71 2.31 0.97 -3.83
N VAL A 72 3.40 1.72 -3.87
CA VAL A 72 4.74 1.18 -3.65
C VAL A 72 5.30 1.68 -2.34
N PHE A 73 5.57 0.75 -1.43
CA PHE A 73 6.16 1.02 -0.13
C PHE A 73 7.61 0.56 -0.10
N ASN A 74 8.51 1.39 0.42
CA ASN A 74 9.83 1.01 0.86
C ASN A 74 9.76 0.63 2.34
N ILE A 75 10.12 -0.61 2.67
CA ILE A 75 10.10 -1.13 4.04
C ILE A 75 11.53 -1.48 4.45
N GLU A 76 12.08 -0.71 5.39
CA GLU A 76 13.42 -0.87 5.91
C GLU A 76 13.39 -1.72 7.18
N ASN A 77 14.22 -2.75 7.23
CA ASN A 77 14.42 -3.56 8.43
C ASN A 77 15.71 -3.10 9.16
N PRO A 78 15.61 -2.37 10.28
CA PRO A 78 16.77 -1.91 11.04
C PRO A 78 17.40 -2.97 11.94
N ASN A 79 16.85 -4.20 11.92
CA ASN A 79 17.32 -5.29 12.77
C ASN A 79 18.50 -6.04 12.12
N SER A 80 19.33 -6.66 12.95
CA SER A 80 20.45 -7.53 12.51
C SER A 80 20.03 -8.96 12.15
N TYR A 81 18.72 -9.21 12.06
CA TYR A 81 18.09 -10.46 11.66
C TYR A 81 16.94 -10.18 10.67
N PRO A 82 16.54 -11.16 9.85
CA PRO A 82 15.41 -10.97 8.94
C PRO A 82 14.09 -10.84 9.71
N VAL A 83 13.17 -10.04 9.16
CA VAL A 83 11.80 -9.92 9.66
C VAL A 83 10.81 -10.31 8.57
N LEU A 84 9.67 -10.86 8.95
CA LEU A 84 8.56 -11.18 8.07
C LEU A 84 7.50 -10.08 8.20
N LEU A 85 7.13 -9.44 7.10
CA LEU A 85 5.87 -8.72 6.99
C LEU A 85 4.77 -9.75 6.77
N GLU A 86 3.83 -9.87 7.70
CA GLU A 86 2.72 -10.83 7.62
C GLU A 86 1.46 -10.21 7.03
N ASP A 87 1.19 -8.96 7.41
CA ASP A 87 -0.04 -8.28 7.03
C ASP A 87 0.17 -6.79 6.89
N SER A 88 -0.61 -6.17 6.00
CA SER A 88 -0.68 -4.73 5.84
C SER A 88 -2.11 -4.30 5.54
N GLN A 89 -2.58 -3.30 6.28
CA GLN A 89 -3.89 -2.71 6.05
C GLN A 89 -3.84 -1.20 6.13
N PHE A 90 -4.76 -0.54 5.43
CA PHE A 90 -5.00 0.90 5.55
C PHE A 90 -6.36 1.28 4.96
N PHE A 91 -6.87 2.42 5.38
CA PHE A 91 -8.03 3.04 4.76
C PHE A 91 -7.57 4.02 3.68
N LEU A 92 -8.13 3.89 2.50
CA LEU A 92 -7.88 4.75 1.36
C LEU A 92 -8.92 5.87 1.31
N PHE A 93 -8.45 7.12 1.27
CA PHE A 93 -9.28 8.31 1.15
C PHE A 93 -8.87 9.15 -0.08
N PHE A 94 -9.85 9.76 -0.73
CA PHE A 94 -9.65 10.85 -1.68
C PHE A 94 -10.35 12.11 -1.15
N ASP A 95 -9.65 13.24 -1.05
CA ASP A 95 -10.20 14.49 -0.52
C ASP A 95 -10.94 14.32 0.82
N ASP A 96 -10.44 13.48 1.73
CA ASP A 96 -11.03 13.08 3.02
C ASP A 96 -12.27 12.16 2.93
N TYR A 97 -12.69 11.73 1.74
CA TYR A 97 -13.75 10.74 1.60
C TYR A 97 -13.16 9.32 1.67
N GLU A 98 -13.64 8.53 2.63
CA GLU A 98 -13.26 7.12 2.73
C GLU A 98 -13.82 6.34 1.55
N LEU A 99 -12.93 5.67 0.81
CA LEU A 99 -13.30 4.89 -0.37
C LEU A 99 -13.20 3.39 -0.13
N ARG A 100 -12.15 2.94 0.53
CA ARG A 100 -11.90 1.51 0.67
C ARG A 100 -10.97 1.20 1.84
N VAL A 101 -11.23 0.06 2.49
CA VAL A 101 -10.24 -0.62 3.32
C VAL A 101 -9.42 -1.51 2.41
N VAL A 102 -8.11 -1.36 2.47
CA VAL A 102 -7.13 -2.20 1.75
C VAL A 102 -6.50 -3.14 2.77
N ASN A 103 -6.57 -4.44 2.50
CA ASN A 103 -5.91 -5.47 3.30
C ASN A 103 -5.08 -6.33 2.37
N ASP A 104 -3.85 -6.63 2.77
CA ASP A 104 -2.97 -7.54 2.05
C ASP A 104 -2.18 -8.42 3.03
N SER A 105 -2.45 -9.71 2.98
CA SER A 105 -1.81 -10.75 3.78
C SER A 105 -0.76 -11.55 3.00
N ASN A 106 -0.27 -11.00 1.88
CA ASN A 106 0.84 -11.59 1.16
C ASN A 106 2.13 -11.33 1.91
N GLU A 107 2.68 -12.37 2.50
CA GLU A 107 3.89 -12.32 3.29
C GLU A 107 5.11 -11.89 2.49
N MET A 108 6.03 -11.16 3.15
CA MET A 108 7.30 -10.75 2.54
C MET A 108 8.42 -10.74 3.58
N TRP A 109 9.49 -11.51 3.32
CA TRP A 109 10.71 -11.44 4.11
C TRP A 109 11.55 -10.21 3.76
N ILE A 110 12.03 -9.53 4.79
CA ILE A 110 12.92 -8.38 4.67
C ILE A 110 14.25 -8.75 5.35
N PRO A 111 15.34 -8.91 4.59
CA PRO A 111 16.64 -9.32 5.14
C PRO A 111 17.17 -8.31 6.17
N ALA A 112 18.06 -8.76 7.04
CA ALA A 112 18.70 -7.95 8.07
C ALA A 112 19.36 -6.69 7.48
N GLY A 113 19.01 -5.52 8.01
CA GLY A 113 19.57 -4.23 7.60
C GLY A 113 19.31 -3.86 6.13
N LYS A 114 18.25 -4.41 5.52
CA LYS A 114 17.88 -4.14 4.12
C LYS A 114 16.52 -3.48 4.01
N THR A 115 16.29 -2.90 2.84
CA THR A 115 15.01 -2.34 2.42
C THR A 115 14.44 -3.20 1.29
N ASN A 116 13.18 -3.60 1.41
CA ASN A 116 12.44 -4.25 0.35
C ASN A 116 11.27 -3.38 -0.09
N LYS A 117 10.85 -3.57 -1.35
CA LYS A 117 9.66 -2.92 -1.90
C LYS A 117 8.45 -3.83 -1.77
N LYS A 118 7.36 -3.29 -1.20
CA LYS A 118 6.03 -3.92 -1.21
C LYS A 118 5.15 -3.17 -2.20
N VAL A 119 4.58 -3.90 -3.15
CA VAL A 119 3.69 -3.33 -4.17
C VAL A 119 2.28 -3.86 -3.96
N LEU A 120 1.30 -2.96 -3.84
CA LEU A 120 -0.11 -3.29 -3.70
C LEU A 120 -0.90 -2.67 -4.86
N HIS A 121 -1.82 -3.44 -5.44
CA HIS A 121 -2.72 -2.96 -6.48
C HIS A 121 -4.14 -2.86 -5.92
N VAL A 122 -4.75 -1.71 -6.06
CA VAL A 122 -6.10 -1.44 -5.57
C VAL A 122 -6.97 -1.00 -6.73
N THR A 123 -7.90 -1.87 -7.13
CA THR A 123 -8.86 -1.54 -8.18
C THR A 123 -10.09 -0.92 -7.56
N LEU A 124 -10.45 0.27 -8.05
CA LEU A 124 -11.67 0.99 -7.77
C LEU A 124 -12.54 1.01 -9.03
N THR A 125 -13.85 1.17 -8.88
CA THR A 125 -14.73 1.47 -10.00
C THR A 125 -15.52 2.74 -9.70
N ALA A 126 -15.83 3.55 -10.71
CA ALA A 126 -16.62 4.75 -10.52
C ALA A 126 -17.96 4.44 -9.84
N THR A 127 -18.60 3.31 -10.21
CA THR A 127 -19.89 2.87 -9.64
C THR A 127 -19.79 2.57 -8.15
N THR A 128 -18.79 1.76 -7.73
CA THR A 128 -18.63 1.40 -6.32
C THR A 128 -18.19 2.60 -5.49
N THR A 129 -17.34 3.46 -6.03
CA THR A 129 -16.90 4.70 -5.39
C THR A 129 -18.07 5.65 -5.16
N TRP A 130 -18.93 5.85 -6.16
CA TRP A 130 -20.15 6.62 -6.00
C TRP A 130 -21.10 6.04 -4.94
N GLY A 131 -21.31 4.72 -4.95
CA GLY A 131 -22.12 4.03 -3.95
C GLY A 131 -21.57 4.22 -2.53
N LYS A 132 -20.26 4.09 -2.34
CA LYS A 132 -19.60 4.33 -1.05
C LYS A 132 -19.74 5.79 -0.61
N PHE A 133 -19.58 6.73 -1.54
CA PHE A 133 -19.79 8.16 -1.30
C PHE A 133 -21.19 8.46 -0.76
N LEU A 134 -22.24 7.88 -1.37
CA LEU A 134 -23.62 8.04 -0.92
C LEU A 134 -23.88 7.43 0.46
N LEU A 135 -23.21 6.35 0.79
CA LEU A 135 -23.45 5.64 2.06
C LEU A 135 -22.61 6.21 3.21
N ALA A 136 -21.32 6.38 3.02
CA ALA A 136 -20.38 6.79 4.07
C ALA A 136 -19.98 8.27 3.98
N GLY A 137 -19.94 8.84 2.79
CA GLY A 137 -19.53 10.24 2.55
C GLY A 137 -20.65 11.26 2.53
N LYS A 138 -21.91 10.83 2.62
CA LYS A 138 -23.08 11.70 2.42
C LYS A 138 -23.09 12.93 3.33
N GLN A 139 -22.84 12.77 4.61
CA GLN A 139 -22.88 13.89 5.55
C GLN A 139 -21.76 14.89 5.23
N LEU A 140 -20.54 14.40 5.03
CA LEU A 140 -19.40 15.25 4.66
C LEU A 140 -19.63 16.00 3.35
N ALA A 141 -20.25 15.34 2.36
CA ALA A 141 -20.61 15.97 1.10
C ALA A 141 -21.64 17.10 1.28
N MET A 142 -22.66 16.85 2.10
CA MET A 142 -23.68 17.88 2.42
C MET A 142 -23.04 19.09 3.12
N ASP A 143 -22.16 18.87 4.07
CA ASP A 143 -21.49 19.92 4.83
C ASP A 143 -20.57 20.78 3.94
N ARG A 144 -19.98 20.16 2.89
CA ARG A 144 -19.10 20.82 1.92
C ARG A 144 -19.85 21.36 0.70
N GLY A 145 -21.11 20.97 0.50
CA GLY A 145 -21.87 21.30 -0.72
C GLY A 145 -21.36 20.53 -1.96
N ASP A 146 -20.69 19.40 -1.77
CA ASP A 146 -20.19 18.56 -2.87
C ASP A 146 -21.32 17.74 -3.50
N ASP A 147 -21.34 17.69 -4.82
CA ASP A 147 -22.17 16.76 -5.58
C ASP A 147 -21.43 15.44 -5.74
N PRO A 148 -21.95 14.31 -5.21
CA PRO A 148 -21.25 13.03 -5.24
C PRO A 148 -20.86 12.55 -6.63
N TRP A 149 -21.73 12.82 -7.63
CA TRP A 149 -21.47 12.44 -9.01
C TRP A 149 -20.32 13.23 -9.61
N LYS A 150 -20.39 14.56 -9.48
CA LYS A 150 -19.36 15.46 -10.00
C LYS A 150 -18.02 15.22 -9.32
N LYS A 151 -18.04 14.85 -8.03
CA LYS A 151 -16.81 14.57 -7.28
C LYS A 151 -16.12 13.31 -7.78
N VAL A 152 -16.89 12.23 -8.03
CA VAL A 152 -16.35 11.00 -8.63
C VAL A 152 -15.84 11.25 -10.05
N GLU A 153 -16.58 12.04 -10.87
CA GLU A 153 -16.13 12.46 -12.19
C GLU A 153 -14.82 13.25 -12.13
N GLU A 154 -14.71 14.17 -11.18
CA GLU A 154 -13.50 14.96 -10.96
C GLU A 154 -12.30 14.05 -10.69
N TRP A 155 -12.40 13.09 -9.76
CA TRP A 155 -11.32 12.16 -9.46
C TRP A 155 -10.96 11.32 -10.68
N TRP A 156 -11.95 10.74 -11.37
CA TRP A 156 -11.71 9.91 -12.55
C TRP A 156 -11.04 10.64 -13.69
N THR A 157 -11.38 11.92 -13.91
CA THR A 157 -10.73 12.74 -14.93
C THR A 157 -9.33 13.18 -14.56
N LYS A 158 -9.03 13.26 -13.26
CA LYS A 158 -7.72 13.63 -12.72
C LYS A 158 -6.78 12.45 -12.45
N PHE A 159 -7.23 11.21 -12.59
CA PHE A 159 -6.36 10.03 -12.38
C PHE A 159 -5.09 10.05 -13.24
N PRO A 160 -5.08 10.43 -14.52
CA PRO A 160 -3.85 10.45 -15.30
C PRO A 160 -2.75 11.33 -14.70
N ASP A 161 -3.13 12.43 -14.07
CA ASP A 161 -2.21 13.38 -13.46
C ASP A 161 -2.11 13.20 -11.95
N MET A 162 -2.93 12.34 -11.36
CA MET A 162 -3.03 12.11 -9.89
C MET A 162 -3.14 13.43 -9.10
N SER A 163 -3.77 14.47 -9.68
CA SER A 163 -3.77 15.85 -9.18
C SER A 163 -4.84 16.10 -8.11
N PHE A 164 -5.00 15.15 -7.19
CA PHE A 164 -5.85 15.26 -6.01
C PHE A 164 -5.20 14.54 -4.83
N PRO A 165 -5.47 14.96 -3.58
CA PRO A 165 -4.90 14.32 -2.40
C PRO A 165 -5.38 12.88 -2.24
N ILE A 166 -4.43 11.97 -1.97
CA ILE A 166 -4.69 10.59 -1.61
C ILE A 166 -4.15 10.39 -0.19
N ASP A 167 -5.04 10.07 0.73
CA ASP A 167 -4.64 9.79 2.11
C ASP A 167 -4.74 8.30 2.40
N LEU A 168 -3.70 7.77 3.04
CA LEU A 168 -3.72 6.46 3.69
C LEU A 168 -3.80 6.73 5.19
N LYS A 169 -4.90 6.31 5.81
CA LYS A 169 -5.15 6.57 7.24
C LYS A 169 -5.35 5.25 7.99
N GLU A 170 -5.14 5.28 9.30
CA GLU A 170 -5.35 4.14 10.19
C GLU A 170 -4.64 2.88 9.70
N GLY A 171 -3.48 3.08 9.07
CA GLY A 171 -2.67 1.99 8.54
C GLY A 171 -1.98 1.21 9.63
N ALA A 172 -1.79 -0.09 9.39
CA ALA A 172 -1.09 -1.01 10.26
C ALA A 172 -0.30 -2.02 9.42
N PHE A 173 0.98 -2.16 9.71
CA PHE A 173 1.86 -3.16 9.11
C PHE A 173 2.34 -4.09 10.23
N THR A 174 2.05 -5.38 10.13
CA THR A 174 2.39 -6.37 11.14
C THR A 174 3.63 -7.15 10.72
N PHE A 175 4.65 -7.10 11.58
CA PHE A 175 5.93 -7.76 11.37
C PHE A 175 6.20 -8.79 12.44
N THR A 176 6.81 -9.92 12.04
CA THR A 176 7.16 -10.99 12.95
C THR A 176 8.61 -11.43 12.78
N ALA A 177 9.26 -11.72 13.89
CA ALA A 177 10.57 -12.36 13.93
C ALA A 177 10.64 -13.33 15.11
N ASN A 178 10.92 -14.62 14.84
CA ASN A 178 11.04 -15.67 15.86
C ASN A 178 9.82 -15.74 16.82
N GLY A 179 8.60 -15.58 16.27
CA GLY A 179 7.37 -15.64 17.06
C GLY A 179 7.03 -14.36 17.85
N ILE A 180 7.84 -13.32 17.74
CA ILE A 180 7.55 -12.00 18.31
C ILE A 180 6.92 -11.15 17.23
N SER A 181 5.74 -10.60 17.48
CA SER A 181 4.99 -9.79 16.53
C SER A 181 4.98 -8.31 16.95
N ARG A 182 5.07 -7.41 15.96
CA ARG A 182 5.00 -5.96 16.13
C ARG A 182 4.09 -5.38 15.06
N THR A 183 3.16 -4.52 15.48
CA THR A 183 2.33 -3.75 14.55
C THR A 183 2.81 -2.30 14.51
N VAL A 184 3.22 -1.86 13.34
CA VAL A 184 3.70 -0.50 13.08
C VAL A 184 2.54 0.31 12.50
N PRO A 185 2.07 1.38 13.19
CA PRO A 185 1.04 2.24 12.65
C PRO A 185 1.57 3.05 11.46
N TYR A 186 0.69 3.34 10.51
CA TYR A 186 1.04 4.06 9.30
C TYR A 186 -0.02 5.04 8.86
N GLN A 187 0.37 6.24 8.51
CA GLN A 187 -0.49 7.21 7.84
C GLN A 187 0.34 8.15 6.97
N VAL A 188 -0.22 8.54 5.84
CA VAL A 188 0.43 9.49 4.94
C VAL A 188 -0.62 10.22 4.11
N ARG A 189 -0.37 11.51 3.83
CA ARG A 189 -1.03 12.27 2.77
C ARG A 189 -0.08 12.35 1.58
N TYR A 190 -0.51 11.81 0.46
CA TYR A 190 0.24 11.83 -0.80
C TYR A 190 -0.36 12.88 -1.73
N VAL A 191 0.48 13.77 -2.20
CA VAL A 191 0.16 14.79 -3.22
C VAL A 191 1.29 14.73 -4.23
N GLN A 192 0.95 14.51 -5.51
CA GLN A 192 1.93 14.46 -6.59
C GLN A 192 2.30 15.85 -7.06
#